data_0eae79d31420e4e36ba1f4c703249b3a
#
_entry.id   0eae79d31420e4e36ba1f4c703249b3a
#
_cell.length_a   1.000
_cell.length_b   1.000
_cell.length_c   1.000
_cell.angle_alpha   90.00
_cell.angle_beta   90.00
_cell.angle_gamma   90.00
#
_symmetry.space_group_name_H-M   'P 1'
#
loop_
_entity.id
_entity.type
_entity.pdbx_description
1 polymer ?
#
loop_
_entity_poly.entity_id
_entity_poly.type
_entity_poly.pdbx_seq_one_letter_code
_entity_poly.pdbx_strand_id
1 'polypeptide(L)'
;GKIITIWGNPGSGKSMFACNLAKVLTAGKKKALIINADSSTPMLPVWMPDRILETSASIGNVLTALEINNALIAERVMVLKEYPFIGVLGYAAGENPFSYPELKYEKIKIFISECAKLVDYILIDCSANMLNFFAPTAMEAADLVVRIITPDLRGLSYFRAHKALLTDSKFKFDEQLTFAGLARPFHAAPVGRCSGHFPTAINAT
;
A
#
# COMPACT_ATOMS: atom_id res chain seq x y z
N GLY A 1 -2.97 11.17 -11.14
CA GLY A 1 -2.35 9.84 -11.32
C GLY A 1 -3.35 8.71 -11.21
N LYS A 2 -2.98 7.53 -11.71
CA LYS A 2 -3.78 6.30 -11.55
C LYS A 2 -3.59 5.70 -10.18
N ILE A 3 -4.68 5.28 -9.54
CA ILE A 3 -4.71 4.73 -8.19
C ILE A 3 -4.84 3.21 -8.28
N ILE A 4 -3.85 2.51 -7.73
CA ILE A 4 -3.79 1.04 -7.68
C ILE A 4 -3.77 0.63 -6.21
N THR A 5 -4.82 -0.03 -5.76
CA THR A 5 -4.94 -0.50 -4.38
C THR A 5 -4.59 -1.99 -4.30
N ILE A 6 -3.69 -2.34 -3.38
CA ILE A 6 -3.18 -3.70 -3.20
C ILE A 6 -3.60 -4.19 -1.82
N TRP A 7 -4.33 -5.31 -1.77
CA TRP A 7 -4.80 -5.91 -0.53
C TRP A 7 -4.66 -7.44 -0.53
N GLY A 8 -4.86 -8.06 0.60
CA GLY A 8 -4.78 -9.52 0.73
C GLY A 8 -4.38 -9.95 2.14
N ASN A 9 -4.27 -11.26 2.36
CA ASN A 9 -3.98 -11.80 3.68
C ASN A 9 -2.58 -11.43 4.20
N PRO A 10 -2.36 -11.50 5.53
CA PRO A 10 -1.04 -11.28 6.11
C PRO A 10 0.01 -12.19 5.48
N GLY A 11 1.21 -11.64 5.20
CA GLY A 11 2.32 -12.41 4.62
C GLY A 11 2.15 -12.80 3.15
N SER A 12 1.12 -12.33 2.44
CA SER A 12 0.90 -12.67 1.03
C SER A 12 1.87 -12.01 0.04
N GLY A 13 2.73 -11.08 0.49
CA GLY A 13 3.69 -10.41 -0.37
C GLY A 13 3.21 -9.08 -0.97
N LYS A 14 2.14 -8.47 -0.44
CA LYS A 14 1.59 -7.19 -0.92
C LYS A 14 2.63 -6.09 -1.08
N SER A 15 3.41 -5.82 -0.03
CA SER A 15 4.44 -4.77 -0.03
C SER A 15 5.54 -5.03 -1.07
N MET A 16 5.95 -6.29 -1.22
CA MET A 16 6.91 -6.70 -2.25
C MET A 16 6.33 -6.50 -3.66
N PHE A 17 5.07 -6.86 -3.85
CA PHE A 17 4.36 -6.64 -5.11
C PHE A 17 4.28 -5.15 -5.45
N ALA A 18 3.90 -4.30 -4.48
CA ALA A 18 3.86 -2.85 -4.65
C ALA A 18 5.22 -2.28 -5.11
N CYS A 19 6.31 -2.69 -4.45
CA CYS A 19 7.66 -2.25 -4.81
C CYS A 19 8.06 -2.68 -6.23
N ASN A 20 7.78 -3.94 -6.61
CA ASN A 20 8.13 -4.45 -7.93
C ASN A 20 7.28 -3.80 -9.02
N LEU A 21 5.99 -3.60 -8.77
CA LEU A 21 5.10 -2.90 -9.71
C LEU A 21 5.54 -1.45 -9.91
N ALA A 22 5.92 -0.74 -8.83
CA ALA A 22 6.44 0.62 -8.92
C ALA A 22 7.68 0.71 -9.84
N LYS A 23 8.61 -0.24 -9.72
CA LYS A 23 9.81 -0.29 -10.58
C LYS A 23 9.44 -0.43 -12.06
N VAL A 24 8.49 -1.29 -12.37
CA VAL A 24 8.03 -1.49 -13.76
C VAL A 24 7.34 -0.24 -14.29
N LEU A 25 6.44 0.35 -13.51
CA LEU A 25 5.68 1.53 -13.92
C LEU A 25 6.57 2.76 -14.11
N THR A 26 7.68 2.85 -13.39
CA THR A 26 8.62 3.99 -13.48
C THR A 26 9.71 3.84 -14.55
N ALA A 27 9.79 2.70 -15.24
CA ALA A 27 10.78 2.46 -16.29
C ALA A 27 10.74 3.49 -17.43
N GLY A 28 9.56 4.08 -17.71
CA GLY A 28 9.37 5.16 -18.68
C GLY A 28 9.53 6.58 -18.10
N LYS A 29 10.28 6.77 -17.03
CA LYS A 29 10.43 8.03 -16.27
C LYS A 29 9.12 8.58 -15.71
N LYS A 30 8.11 7.74 -15.54
CA LYS A 30 6.89 8.06 -14.82
C LYS A 30 7.15 8.09 -13.33
N LYS A 31 6.40 8.93 -12.61
CA LYS A 31 6.51 9.04 -11.14
C LYS A 31 5.52 8.09 -10.49
N ALA A 32 5.98 7.34 -9.50
CA ALA A 32 5.13 6.50 -8.66
C ALA A 32 5.26 6.87 -7.18
N LEU A 33 4.17 6.79 -6.44
CA LEU A 33 4.13 6.94 -4.99
C LEU A 33 3.62 5.64 -4.37
N ILE A 34 4.42 5.01 -3.51
CA ILE A 34 3.99 3.87 -2.72
C ILE A 34 3.52 4.39 -1.37
N ILE A 35 2.29 4.06 -1.00
CA ILE A 35 1.70 4.40 0.29
C ILE A 35 1.55 3.12 1.09
N ASN A 36 2.36 2.94 2.14
CA ASN A 36 2.15 1.86 3.10
C ASN A 36 1.13 2.28 4.15
N ALA A 37 -0.07 1.76 4.03
CA ALA A 37 -1.21 2.07 4.89
C ALA A 37 -1.36 1.08 6.07
N ASP A 38 -0.33 0.31 6.38
CA ASP A 38 -0.32 -0.66 7.48
C ASP A 38 0.38 -0.09 8.72
N SER A 39 -0.42 0.39 9.67
CA SER A 39 0.08 0.85 10.97
C SER A 39 0.48 -0.29 11.91
N SER A 40 0.06 -1.52 11.63
CA SER A 40 0.44 -2.70 12.40
C SER A 40 1.82 -3.22 12.03
N THR A 41 2.26 -2.94 10.80
CA THR A 41 3.58 -3.34 10.29
C THR A 41 4.15 -2.21 9.42
N PRO A 42 4.66 -1.12 10.05
CA PRO A 42 5.26 -0.01 9.33
C PRO A 42 6.41 -0.47 8.44
N MET A 43 6.34 -0.18 7.14
CA MET A 43 7.35 -0.62 6.17
C MET A 43 8.41 0.43 5.86
N LEU A 44 8.21 1.70 6.22
CA LEU A 44 9.22 2.74 5.98
C LEU A 44 10.57 2.41 6.61
N PRO A 45 10.64 1.95 7.89
CA PRO A 45 11.91 1.57 8.49
C PRO A 45 12.60 0.39 7.79
N VAL A 46 11.82 -0.46 7.13
CA VAL A 46 12.32 -1.61 6.36
C VAL A 46 12.86 -1.17 5.00
N TRP A 47 12.19 -0.23 4.34
CA TRP A 47 12.62 0.28 3.03
C TRP A 47 13.77 1.28 3.13
N MET A 48 13.90 1.96 4.28
CA MET A 48 14.87 3.04 4.51
C MET A 48 15.57 2.88 5.87
N PRO A 49 16.30 1.77 6.10
CA PRO A 49 16.88 1.45 7.42
C PRO A 49 17.93 2.47 7.86
N ASP A 50 18.60 3.12 6.91
CA ASP A 50 19.68 4.11 7.17
C ASP A 50 19.13 5.51 7.49
N ARG A 51 17.82 5.70 7.47
CA ARG A 51 17.19 6.98 7.80
C ARG A 51 16.50 6.91 9.15
N ILE A 52 16.86 7.83 10.04
CA ILE A 52 16.05 8.12 11.22
C ILE A 52 14.83 8.89 10.74
N LEU A 53 13.70 8.19 10.70
CA LEU A 53 12.44 8.77 10.28
C LEU A 53 11.81 9.44 11.49
N GLU A 54 11.79 10.78 11.49
CA GLU A 54 11.01 11.52 12.47
C GLU A 54 9.52 11.19 12.31
N THR A 55 8.80 11.12 13.42
CA THR A 55 7.35 10.93 13.41
C THR A 55 6.63 12.01 12.60
N SER A 56 7.23 13.20 12.48
CA SER A 56 6.72 14.27 11.62
C SER A 56 6.55 13.88 10.15
N ALA A 57 7.34 12.93 9.65
CA ALA A 57 7.25 12.40 8.28
C ALA A 57 6.19 11.31 8.10
N SER A 58 5.53 10.90 9.18
CA SER A 58 4.52 9.83 9.15
C SER A 58 3.26 10.24 8.39
N ILE A 59 2.69 9.26 7.67
CA ILE A 59 1.36 9.38 7.07
C ILE A 59 0.28 9.68 8.13
N GLY A 60 0.44 9.19 9.36
CA GLY A 60 -0.48 9.47 10.45
C GLY A 60 -0.58 10.97 10.78
N ASN A 61 0.54 11.69 10.77
CA ASN A 61 0.55 13.13 10.96
C ASN A 61 -0.13 13.88 9.80
N VAL A 62 0.05 13.42 8.57
CA VAL A 62 -0.65 14.00 7.42
C VAL A 62 -2.15 13.82 7.55
N LEU A 63 -2.61 12.61 7.88
CA LEU A 63 -4.03 12.27 8.00
C LEU A 63 -4.73 12.96 9.17
N THR A 64 -3.99 13.34 10.20
CA THR A 64 -4.53 14.07 11.38
C THR A 64 -4.38 15.59 11.27
N ALA A 65 -3.70 16.10 10.25
CA ALA A 65 -3.55 17.53 10.02
C ALA A 65 -4.91 18.24 9.86
N LEU A 66 -4.97 19.52 10.22
CA LEU A 66 -6.18 20.33 10.05
C LEU A 66 -6.58 20.39 8.57
N GLU A 67 -5.61 20.65 7.71
CA GLU A 67 -5.76 20.71 6.26
C GLU A 67 -4.79 19.75 5.59
N ILE A 68 -5.30 18.95 4.66
CA ILE A 68 -4.51 18.04 3.84
C ILE A 68 -4.45 18.63 2.42
N ASN A 69 -3.24 18.95 1.97
CA ASN A 69 -2.99 19.44 0.63
C ASN A 69 -1.72 18.81 0.03
N ASN A 70 -1.53 18.99 -1.25
CA ASN A 70 -0.42 18.37 -1.98
C ASN A 70 0.96 18.90 -1.53
N ALA A 71 1.06 20.14 -1.05
CA ALA A 71 2.32 20.70 -0.54
C ALA A 71 2.75 19.99 0.74
N LEU A 72 1.83 19.84 1.71
CA LEU A 72 2.09 19.08 2.95
C LEU A 72 2.52 17.65 2.64
N ILE A 73 1.85 16.99 1.69
CA ILE A 73 2.17 15.61 1.30
C ILE A 73 3.55 15.56 0.66
N ALA A 74 3.85 16.47 -0.29
CA ALA A 74 5.12 16.49 -1.00
C ALA A 74 6.33 16.65 -0.07
N GLU A 75 6.19 17.43 1.00
CA GLU A 75 7.22 17.59 2.04
C GLU A 75 7.51 16.29 2.82
N ARG A 76 6.56 15.36 2.86
CA ARG A 76 6.66 14.09 3.60
C ARG A 76 7.04 12.90 2.71
N VAL A 77 6.94 13.06 1.39
CA VAL A 77 7.33 12.00 0.45
C VAL A 77 8.84 11.80 0.52
N MET A 78 9.24 10.58 0.76
CA MET A 78 10.64 10.17 0.73
C MET A 78 10.94 9.48 -0.58
N VAL A 79 11.97 9.93 -1.29
CA VAL A 79 12.40 9.33 -2.55
C VAL A 79 13.41 8.23 -2.28
N LEU A 80 13.22 7.07 -2.90
CA LEU A 80 14.15 5.94 -2.79
C LEU A 80 15.47 6.29 -3.52
N LYS A 81 16.61 6.13 -2.82
CA LYS A 81 17.94 6.50 -3.34
C LYS A 81 18.26 5.83 -4.66
N GLU A 82 17.92 4.54 -4.80
CA GLU A 82 18.20 3.76 -6.01
C GLU A 82 17.13 3.95 -7.12
N TYR A 83 15.98 4.53 -6.78
CA TYR A 83 14.84 4.69 -7.69
C TYR A 83 14.27 6.12 -7.60
N PRO A 84 14.89 7.10 -8.27
CA PRO A 84 14.57 8.53 -8.11
C PRO A 84 13.16 8.92 -8.56
N PHE A 85 12.45 8.04 -9.26
CA PHE A 85 11.06 8.24 -9.66
C PHE A 85 10.05 7.54 -8.74
N ILE A 86 10.53 6.90 -7.66
CA ILE A 86 9.66 6.24 -6.67
C ILE A 86 9.74 6.98 -5.35
N GLY A 87 8.63 7.62 -4.99
CA GLY A 87 8.39 8.15 -3.65
C GLY A 87 7.72 7.12 -2.76
N VAL A 88 7.94 7.23 -1.46
CA VAL A 88 7.29 6.39 -0.44
C VAL A 88 6.72 7.24 0.68
N LEU A 89 5.57 6.82 1.20
CA LEU A 89 4.92 7.35 2.40
C LEU A 89 4.46 6.17 3.26
N GLY A 90 4.46 6.33 4.57
CA GLY A 90 3.98 5.31 5.49
C GLY A 90 4.11 5.74 6.94
N TYR A 91 3.90 4.82 7.84
CA TYR A 91 4.07 5.02 9.28
C TYR A 91 5.55 4.94 9.67
N ALA A 92 5.95 5.76 10.65
CA ALA A 92 7.32 5.79 11.16
C ALA A 92 7.62 4.60 12.10
N ALA A 93 8.89 4.40 12.43
CA ALA A 93 9.33 3.37 13.37
C ALA A 93 8.70 3.58 14.76
N GLY A 94 8.19 2.51 15.36
CA GLY A 94 7.57 2.55 16.69
C GLY A 94 6.12 3.00 16.70
N GLU A 95 5.58 3.48 15.58
CA GLU A 95 4.15 3.76 15.47
C GLU A 95 3.34 2.46 15.37
N ASN A 96 2.11 2.54 15.82
CA ASN A 96 1.17 1.42 15.88
C ASN A 96 -0.27 1.94 15.69
N PRO A 97 -1.29 1.05 15.61
CA PRO A 97 -2.67 1.46 15.38
C PRO A 97 -3.25 2.47 16.38
N PHE A 98 -2.63 2.61 17.56
CA PHE A 98 -3.07 3.54 18.61
C PHE A 98 -2.27 4.84 18.66
N SER A 99 -1.26 5.00 17.78
CA SER A 99 -0.43 6.22 17.75
C SER A 99 -1.19 7.46 17.29
N TYR A 100 -2.30 7.27 16.60
CA TYR A 100 -3.15 8.32 16.06
C TYR A 100 -4.62 8.05 16.37
N PRO A 101 -5.46 9.11 16.43
CA PRO A 101 -6.91 8.91 16.53
C PRO A 101 -7.46 8.16 15.33
N GLU A 102 -8.68 7.63 15.47
CA GLU A 102 -9.36 6.93 14.40
C GLU A 102 -9.44 7.79 13.13
N LEU A 103 -9.00 7.22 12.03
CA LEU A 103 -8.94 7.90 10.75
C LEU A 103 -10.34 8.06 10.17
N LYS A 104 -10.69 9.28 9.78
CA LYS A 104 -11.98 9.57 9.15
C LYS A 104 -11.94 9.28 7.65
N TYR A 105 -12.99 8.67 7.14
CA TYR A 105 -13.16 8.36 5.72
C TYR A 105 -12.85 9.55 4.80
N GLU A 106 -13.41 10.72 5.09
CA GLU A 106 -13.23 11.94 4.28
C GLU A 106 -11.77 12.39 4.23
N LYS A 107 -11.05 12.28 5.36
CA LYS A 107 -9.61 12.62 5.43
C LYS A 107 -8.78 11.70 4.53
N ILE A 108 -9.06 10.41 4.55
CA ILE A 108 -8.38 9.42 3.71
C ILE A 108 -8.68 9.70 2.23
N LYS A 109 -9.92 10.01 1.89
CA LYS A 109 -10.33 10.32 0.51
C LYS A 109 -9.63 11.57 -0.02
N ILE A 110 -9.59 12.64 0.78
CA ILE A 110 -8.86 13.87 0.44
C ILE A 110 -7.38 13.55 0.24
N PHE A 111 -6.76 12.82 1.18
CA PHE A 111 -5.36 12.44 1.11
C PHE A 111 -5.02 11.68 -0.18
N ILE A 112 -5.80 10.66 -0.54
CA ILE A 112 -5.60 9.89 -1.78
C ILE A 112 -5.74 10.79 -3.01
N SER A 113 -6.73 11.67 -3.02
CA SER A 113 -6.96 12.63 -4.10
C SER A 113 -5.80 13.61 -4.26
N GLU A 114 -5.27 14.16 -3.16
CA GLU A 114 -4.13 15.08 -3.19
C GLU A 114 -2.84 14.36 -3.63
N CYS A 115 -2.61 13.12 -3.18
CA CYS A 115 -1.51 12.29 -3.68
C CYS A 115 -1.59 12.08 -5.20
N ALA A 116 -2.81 11.89 -5.74
CA ALA A 116 -3.01 11.64 -7.17
C ALA A 116 -2.62 12.83 -8.06
N LYS A 117 -2.53 14.03 -7.50
CA LYS A 117 -2.09 15.23 -8.22
C LYS A 117 -0.56 15.31 -8.36
N LEU A 118 0.20 14.57 -7.52
CA LEU A 118 1.66 14.68 -7.43
C LEU A 118 2.41 13.72 -8.38
N VAL A 119 1.79 12.60 -8.75
CA VAL A 119 2.47 11.49 -9.44
C VAL A 119 1.60 10.88 -10.54
N ASP A 120 2.22 10.09 -11.42
CA ASP A 120 1.50 9.36 -12.47
C ASP A 120 0.77 8.11 -11.92
N TYR A 121 1.34 7.47 -10.89
CA TYR A 121 0.80 6.25 -10.28
C TYR A 121 0.86 6.31 -8.76
N ILE A 122 -0.21 5.91 -8.12
CA ILE A 122 -0.25 5.66 -6.67
C ILE A 122 -0.47 4.16 -6.46
N LEU A 123 0.37 3.58 -5.62
CA LEU A 123 0.29 2.18 -5.20
C LEU A 123 0.00 2.16 -3.70
N ILE A 124 -1.22 1.78 -3.33
CA ILE A 124 -1.63 1.74 -1.92
C ILE A 124 -1.47 0.32 -1.41
N ASP A 125 -0.45 0.10 -0.60
CA ASP A 125 -0.19 -1.16 0.11
C ASP A 125 -1.03 -1.20 1.38
N CYS A 126 -2.17 -1.86 1.32
CA CYS A 126 -3.14 -1.90 2.39
C CYS A 126 -2.76 -2.90 3.49
N SER A 127 -3.10 -2.54 4.74
CA SER A 127 -3.14 -3.51 5.84
C SER A 127 -4.07 -4.67 5.51
N ALA A 128 -3.74 -5.85 6.04
CA ALA A 128 -4.65 -6.98 6.02
C ALA A 128 -5.88 -6.77 6.93
N ASN A 129 -5.82 -5.78 7.81
CA ASN A 129 -6.93 -5.41 8.70
C ASN A 129 -7.86 -4.43 7.99
N MET A 130 -9.08 -4.90 7.67
CA MET A 130 -10.14 -4.11 7.03
C MET A 130 -10.95 -3.25 8.01
N LEU A 131 -10.69 -3.35 9.30
CA LEU A 131 -11.44 -2.60 10.32
C LEU A 131 -11.05 -1.11 10.35
N ASN A 132 -9.86 -0.76 9.87
CA ASN A 132 -9.54 0.63 9.65
C ASN A 132 -10.18 1.09 8.31
N PHE A 133 -10.67 2.31 8.26
CA PHE A 133 -11.31 2.85 7.05
C PHE A 133 -10.36 3.04 5.87
N PHE A 134 -9.04 2.88 6.06
CA PHE A 134 -8.08 3.16 5.00
C PHE A 134 -8.20 2.20 3.82
N ALA A 135 -8.17 0.89 4.08
CA ALA A 135 -8.24 -0.10 3.01
C ALA A 135 -9.56 -0.06 2.21
N PRO A 136 -10.74 -0.03 2.84
CA PRO A 136 -12.01 0.14 2.12
C PRO A 136 -12.08 1.44 1.31
N THR A 137 -11.63 2.57 1.89
CA THR A 137 -11.62 3.86 1.19
C THR A 137 -10.66 3.85 -0.01
N ALA A 138 -9.50 3.23 0.14
CA ALA A 138 -8.54 3.08 -0.95
C ALA A 138 -9.09 2.21 -2.09
N MET A 139 -9.82 1.13 -1.77
CA MET A 139 -10.48 0.28 -2.78
C MET A 139 -11.56 1.05 -3.54
N GLU A 140 -12.38 1.83 -2.84
CA GLU A 140 -13.43 2.65 -3.47
C GLU A 140 -12.83 3.70 -4.42
N ALA A 141 -11.71 4.33 -4.03
CA ALA A 141 -11.05 5.35 -4.82
C ALA A 141 -10.20 4.79 -5.97
N ALA A 142 -9.95 3.48 -6.02
CA ALA A 142 -9.02 2.87 -6.95
C ALA A 142 -9.54 2.80 -8.38
N ASP A 143 -8.64 3.06 -9.34
CA ASP A 143 -8.84 2.70 -10.75
C ASP A 143 -8.66 1.19 -10.97
N LEU A 144 -7.79 0.57 -10.14
CA LEU A 144 -7.51 -0.86 -10.19
C LEU A 144 -7.29 -1.40 -8.78
N VAL A 145 -7.99 -2.48 -8.44
CA VAL A 145 -7.77 -3.21 -7.19
C VAL A 145 -7.08 -4.54 -7.47
N VAL A 146 -6.00 -4.79 -6.75
CA VAL A 146 -5.20 -6.02 -6.86
C VAL A 146 -5.32 -6.80 -5.55
N ARG A 147 -5.75 -8.07 -5.64
CA ARG A 147 -5.76 -9.03 -4.54
C ARG A 147 -4.53 -9.92 -4.58
N ILE A 148 -3.84 -10.05 -3.45
CA ILE A 148 -2.73 -10.98 -3.31
C ILE A 148 -3.06 -11.96 -2.20
N ILE A 149 -3.21 -13.23 -2.54
CA ILE A 149 -3.66 -14.28 -1.63
C ILE A 149 -2.63 -15.40 -1.62
N THR A 150 -2.25 -15.89 -0.44
CA THR A 150 -1.42 -17.10 -0.35
C THR A 150 -2.23 -18.32 -0.81
N PRO A 151 -1.65 -19.23 -1.63
CA PRO A 151 -2.33 -20.43 -2.11
C PRO A 151 -2.37 -21.52 -1.04
N ASP A 152 -2.92 -21.20 0.11
CA ASP A 152 -3.06 -22.08 1.25
C ASP A 152 -4.43 -21.91 1.94
N LEU A 153 -4.73 -22.76 2.92
CA LEU A 153 -6.00 -22.71 3.65
C LEU A 153 -6.20 -21.40 4.42
N ARG A 154 -5.13 -20.74 4.86
CA ARG A 154 -5.20 -19.45 5.56
C ARG A 154 -5.61 -18.35 4.59
N GLY A 155 -5.00 -18.31 3.41
CA GLY A 155 -5.38 -17.38 2.35
C GLY A 155 -6.85 -17.56 1.92
N LEU A 156 -7.27 -18.83 1.74
CA LEU A 156 -8.66 -19.14 1.41
C LEU A 156 -9.64 -18.71 2.51
N SER A 157 -9.31 -18.99 3.77
CA SER A 157 -10.12 -18.62 4.93
C SER A 157 -10.25 -17.08 5.03
N TYR A 158 -9.12 -16.37 4.91
CA TYR A 158 -9.11 -14.91 4.91
C TYR A 158 -10.00 -14.35 3.80
N PHE A 159 -9.85 -14.86 2.58
CA PHE A 159 -10.64 -14.41 1.44
C PHE A 159 -12.13 -14.63 1.64
N ARG A 160 -12.54 -15.82 2.11
CA ARG A 160 -13.96 -16.13 2.38
C ARG A 160 -14.56 -15.20 3.44
N ALA A 161 -13.81 -14.93 4.51
CA ALA A 161 -14.25 -14.02 5.57
C ALA A 161 -14.43 -12.57 5.07
N HIS A 162 -13.54 -12.10 4.19
CA HIS A 162 -13.59 -10.72 3.72
C HIS A 162 -14.48 -10.51 2.50
N LYS A 163 -14.82 -11.58 1.75
CA LYS A 163 -15.73 -11.48 0.61
C LYS A 163 -17.06 -10.84 0.99
N ALA A 164 -17.64 -11.25 2.13
CA ALA A 164 -18.91 -10.72 2.59
C ALA A 164 -18.88 -9.21 2.91
N LEU A 165 -17.71 -8.67 3.29
CA LEU A 165 -17.52 -7.25 3.57
C LEU A 165 -17.37 -6.40 2.30
N LEU A 166 -17.04 -7.02 1.17
CA LEU A 166 -16.72 -6.36 -0.08
C LEU A 166 -17.78 -6.62 -1.18
N THR A 167 -18.99 -6.96 -0.79
CA THR A 167 -20.12 -7.23 -1.72
C THR A 167 -20.72 -5.96 -2.33
N ASP A 168 -20.49 -4.79 -1.73
CA ASP A 168 -20.93 -3.52 -2.28
C ASP A 168 -20.22 -3.25 -3.63
N SER A 169 -20.99 -2.85 -4.64
CA SER A 169 -20.51 -2.60 -6.01
C SER A 169 -19.37 -1.59 -6.09
N LYS A 170 -19.28 -0.67 -5.13
CA LYS A 170 -18.19 0.31 -5.05
C LYS A 170 -16.79 -0.33 -4.91
N PHE A 171 -16.70 -1.55 -4.40
CA PHE A 171 -15.43 -2.29 -4.26
C PHE A 171 -15.05 -3.07 -5.51
N LYS A 172 -15.91 -3.12 -6.53
CA LYS A 172 -15.65 -3.79 -7.81
C LYS A 172 -15.06 -5.19 -7.64
N PHE A 173 -15.63 -5.96 -6.69
CA PHE A 173 -15.02 -7.20 -6.20
C PHE A 173 -14.71 -8.21 -7.30
N ASP A 174 -15.61 -8.37 -8.27
CA ASP A 174 -15.47 -9.32 -9.38
C ASP A 174 -14.52 -8.83 -10.48
N GLU A 175 -14.23 -7.52 -10.51
CA GLU A 175 -13.28 -6.90 -11.45
C GLU A 175 -11.84 -6.88 -10.93
N GLN A 176 -11.61 -7.28 -9.67
CA GLN A 176 -10.30 -7.23 -9.05
C GLN A 176 -9.34 -8.26 -9.65
N LEU A 177 -8.13 -7.83 -9.98
CA LEU A 177 -7.06 -8.75 -10.37
C LEU A 177 -6.61 -9.58 -9.17
N THR A 178 -6.52 -10.89 -9.35
CA THR A 178 -6.09 -11.81 -8.28
C THR A 178 -4.76 -12.45 -8.64
N PHE A 179 -3.80 -12.38 -7.70
CA PHE A 179 -2.51 -13.03 -7.81
C PHE A 179 -2.31 -14.00 -6.64
N ALA A 180 -1.77 -15.18 -6.93
CA ALA A 180 -1.30 -16.09 -5.89
C ALA A 180 0.07 -15.62 -5.40
N GLY A 181 0.13 -15.11 -4.17
CA GLY A 181 1.37 -14.74 -3.51
C GLY A 181 2.13 -16.00 -3.08
N LEU A 182 3.35 -16.15 -3.52
CA LEU A 182 4.24 -17.18 -3.01
C LEU A 182 4.78 -16.70 -1.66
N ALA A 183 4.31 -17.29 -0.57
CA ALA A 183 4.98 -17.19 0.72
C ALA A 183 6.31 -17.96 0.62
N ARG A 184 7.36 -17.32 0.13
CA ARG A 184 8.71 -17.85 0.32
C ARG A 184 9.08 -17.64 1.79
N PRO A 185 9.64 -18.66 2.48
CA PRO A 185 10.22 -18.43 3.79
C PRO A 185 11.25 -17.29 3.67
N PHE A 186 11.19 -16.35 4.59
CA PHE A 186 12.10 -15.22 4.70
C PHE A 186 13.52 -15.79 4.95
N HIS A 187 14.29 -16.04 3.90
CA HIS A 187 15.73 -15.96 4.01
C HIS A 187 16.06 -14.48 3.92
N ALA A 188 16.57 -13.93 5.00
CA ALA A 188 17.01 -12.56 5.09
C ALA A 188 17.99 -12.26 3.94
N ALA A 189 17.45 -11.73 2.85
CA ALA A 189 18.27 -11.05 1.87
C ALA A 189 18.52 -9.64 2.42
N PRO A 190 19.73 -9.12 2.33
CA PRO A 190 20.00 -7.76 2.80
C PRO A 190 19.04 -6.80 2.11
N VAL A 191 18.43 -5.94 2.92
CA VAL A 191 17.53 -4.87 2.52
C VAL A 191 18.26 -4.02 1.46
N GLY A 192 17.77 -4.05 0.22
CA GLY A 192 18.40 -3.35 -0.92
C GLY A 192 18.07 -3.96 -2.29
N ARG A 193 17.61 -5.20 -2.33
CA ARG A 193 17.23 -5.83 -3.60
C ARG A 193 15.81 -6.36 -3.54
N CYS A 194 14.85 -5.57 -3.97
CA CYS A 194 13.56 -6.11 -4.41
C CYS A 194 13.77 -6.90 -5.73
N SER A 195 14.51 -7.99 -5.69
CA SER A 195 14.69 -8.91 -6.80
C SER A 195 13.74 -10.08 -6.61
N GLY A 196 12.49 -9.92 -7.00
CA GLY A 196 11.50 -10.98 -7.01
C GLY A 196 10.90 -11.11 -8.42
N HIS A 197 10.82 -12.33 -8.93
CA HIS A 197 10.07 -12.62 -10.14
C HIS A 197 8.59 -12.37 -9.88
N PHE A 198 7.89 -11.75 -10.84
CA PHE A 198 6.44 -11.60 -10.79
C PHE A 198 5.77 -12.97 -10.72
N PRO A 199 4.80 -13.18 -9.81
CA PRO A 199 3.95 -14.36 -9.91
C PRO A 199 3.11 -14.28 -11.20
N THR A 200 3.00 -15.40 -11.88
CA THR A 200 2.12 -15.55 -13.05
C THR A 200 0.68 -15.30 -12.63
N ALA A 201 -0.04 -14.48 -13.39
CA ALA A 201 -1.46 -14.26 -13.18
C ALA A 201 -2.22 -15.58 -13.35
N ILE A 202 -3.01 -15.94 -12.34
CA ILE A 202 -3.94 -17.07 -12.43
C ILE A 202 -5.31 -16.47 -12.71
N ASN A 203 -5.80 -16.64 -13.95
CA ASN A 203 -7.18 -16.38 -14.26
C ASN A 203 -8.03 -17.43 -13.55
N ALA A 204 -8.72 -17.03 -12.49
CA ALA A 204 -9.74 -17.85 -11.85
C ALA A 204 -11.05 -17.63 -12.61
N THR A 205 -11.44 -18.61 -13.40
CA THR A 205 -12.83 -18.80 -13.88
C THR A 205 -13.76 -19.12 -12.73
#